data_a84b044da5b9f8c6e9c407a45111d3e5
#
_entry.id   a84b044da5b9f8c6e9c407a45111d3e5
#
_cell.length_a   1.000
_cell.length_b   1.000
_cell.length_c   1.000
_cell.angle_alpha   90.00
_cell.angle_beta   90.00
_cell.angle_gamma   90.00
#
_symmetry.space_group_name_H-M   'P 1'
#
loop_
_entity.id
_entity.type
_entity.pdbx_description
1 polymer ?
#
loop_
_entity_poly.entity_id
_entity_poly.type
_entity_poly.pdbx_seq_one_letter_code
_entity_poly.pdbx_strand_id
1 'polypeptide(L)'
;QEHSFPTRRSSDLHPAKAPYNIFKQAAESVRGGIIIGLGSRLQVFQNRLICEMTGSDDIDLELPGHQKCAYFCITSDQDSTFDFLSSLFFSFLFIKLVRYADKHCAGGKLTVPVTFVCDEFPNIGTIPDFCKKISTVRSRGLNISIIFQNLAQLQNRYPQNQWQEILGNCDTQLFLGCTDELTATFISNRTGDVTIGVSSKAKQLGTWRISDYTPEYRQTNSIGKRKLLTPDEVLRL
;
A
#
# COMPACT_ATOMS: atom_id res chain seq x y z
N GLN A 1 7.28 -30.14 33.82
CA GLN A 1 7.81 -30.89 32.66
C GLN A 1 8.98 -30.09 32.11
N GLU A 2 10.19 -30.65 32.27
CA GLU A 2 11.42 -30.08 31.73
C GLU A 2 11.33 -30.14 30.20
N HIS A 3 11.33 -28.99 29.58
CA HIS A 3 11.56 -28.90 28.14
C HIS A 3 13.03 -29.20 27.87
N SER A 4 13.31 -30.45 27.47
CA SER A 4 14.63 -30.89 27.06
C SER A 4 15.02 -30.13 25.78
N PHE A 5 16.02 -29.27 25.86
CA PHE A 5 16.67 -28.69 24.69
C PHE A 5 17.16 -29.82 23.74
N PRO A 6 16.99 -29.64 22.42
CA PRO A 6 17.36 -30.63 21.44
C PRO A 6 18.87 -31.00 21.58
N THR A 7 19.14 -32.29 21.58
CA THR A 7 20.51 -32.87 21.70
C THR A 7 21.45 -32.31 20.61
N ARG A 8 22.74 -32.21 20.92
CA ARG A 8 23.79 -31.57 20.08
C ARG A 8 23.76 -31.93 18.58
N ARG A 9 23.28 -33.09 18.19
CA ARG A 9 23.21 -33.55 16.78
C ARG A 9 22.11 -32.85 15.96
N SER A 10 20.99 -32.44 16.55
CA SER A 10 19.93 -31.72 15.83
C SER A 10 20.25 -30.22 15.70
N SER A 11 21.10 -29.68 16.60
CA SER A 11 21.49 -28.25 16.55
C SER A 11 22.44 -27.93 15.40
N ASP A 12 23.18 -28.96 14.88
CA ASP A 12 24.17 -28.73 13.82
C ASP A 12 23.55 -28.44 12.44
N LEU A 13 22.32 -28.89 12.21
CA LEU A 13 21.57 -28.69 10.98
C LEU A 13 20.59 -27.50 11.04
N HIS A 14 20.51 -26.80 12.18
CA HIS A 14 19.57 -25.71 12.33
C HIS A 14 19.93 -24.51 11.42
N PRO A 15 19.02 -23.99 10.59
CA PRO A 15 19.29 -22.88 9.64
C PRO A 15 19.89 -21.64 10.29
N ALA A 16 19.57 -21.36 11.55
CA ALA A 16 20.09 -20.21 12.30
C ALA A 16 21.55 -20.37 12.76
N LYS A 17 22.18 -21.57 12.64
CA LYS A 17 23.53 -21.80 13.15
C LYS A 17 24.59 -20.98 12.40
N ALA A 18 24.52 -20.95 11.09
CA ALA A 18 25.47 -20.21 10.27
C ALA A 18 25.44 -18.69 10.56
N PRO A 19 24.29 -17.99 10.53
CA PRO A 19 24.22 -16.57 10.91
C PRO A 19 24.58 -16.33 12.38
N TYR A 20 24.26 -17.24 13.30
CA TYR A 20 24.66 -17.12 14.69
C TYR A 20 26.19 -17.22 14.89
N ASN A 21 26.88 -18.11 14.14
CA ASN A 21 28.32 -18.19 14.18
C ASN A 21 28.99 -16.90 13.67
N ILE A 22 28.46 -16.29 12.62
CA ILE A 22 28.92 -14.98 12.13
C ILE A 22 28.74 -13.91 13.22
N PHE A 23 27.59 -13.87 13.85
CA PHE A 23 27.32 -12.96 14.98
C PHE A 23 28.32 -13.15 16.12
N LYS A 24 28.66 -14.41 16.49
CA LYS A 24 29.66 -14.71 17.54
C LYS A 24 31.07 -14.22 17.20
N GLN A 25 31.42 -14.21 15.91
CA GLN A 25 32.77 -13.78 15.46
C GLN A 25 32.88 -12.25 15.39
N ALA A 26 31.76 -11.52 15.45
CA ALA A 26 31.78 -10.06 15.43
C ALA A 26 32.42 -9.49 16.72
N ALA A 27 33.06 -8.33 16.58
CA ALA A 27 33.62 -7.60 17.73
C ALA A 27 32.54 -7.30 18.79
N GLU A 28 32.93 -7.23 20.06
CA GLU A 28 32.01 -7.08 21.18
C GLU A 28 31.15 -5.82 21.09
N SER A 29 31.71 -4.72 20.62
CA SER A 29 30.98 -3.47 20.37
C SER A 29 29.89 -3.63 19.31
N VAL A 30 30.16 -4.38 18.23
CA VAL A 30 29.19 -4.68 17.16
C VAL A 30 28.09 -5.60 17.69
N ARG A 31 28.45 -6.64 18.45
CA ARG A 31 27.47 -7.53 19.09
C ARG A 31 26.56 -6.77 20.05
N GLY A 32 27.12 -5.88 20.87
CA GLY A 32 26.35 -5.03 21.78
C GLY A 32 25.33 -4.17 21.03
N GLY A 33 25.74 -3.54 19.95
CA GLY A 33 24.84 -2.73 19.12
C GLY A 33 23.70 -3.56 18.48
N ILE A 34 24.00 -4.76 18.01
CA ILE A 34 23.00 -5.68 17.46
C ILE A 34 22.00 -6.12 18.53
N ILE A 35 22.48 -6.47 19.74
CA ILE A 35 21.62 -6.91 20.84
C ILE A 35 20.71 -5.78 21.31
N ILE A 36 21.23 -4.54 21.44
CA ILE A 36 20.42 -3.36 21.80
C ILE A 36 19.37 -3.07 20.75
N GLY A 37 19.75 -3.10 19.47
CA GLY A 37 18.82 -2.89 18.35
C GLY A 37 17.73 -3.96 18.27
N LEU A 38 18.07 -5.22 18.55
CA LEU A 38 17.10 -6.32 18.62
C LEU A 38 16.18 -6.16 19.83
N GLY A 39 16.75 -5.85 21.02
CA GLY A 39 16.00 -5.63 22.25
C GLY A 39 14.98 -4.50 22.11
N SER A 40 15.38 -3.40 21.49
CA SER A 40 14.47 -2.27 21.19
C SER A 40 13.30 -2.67 20.29
N ARG A 41 13.56 -3.46 19.24
CA ARG A 41 12.52 -3.93 18.33
C ARG A 41 11.59 -4.98 18.95
N LEU A 42 12.12 -5.80 19.86
CA LEU A 42 11.36 -6.84 20.55
C LEU A 42 10.74 -6.35 21.87
N GLN A 43 10.94 -5.08 22.24
CA GLN A 43 10.40 -4.51 23.49
C GLN A 43 8.89 -4.67 23.59
N VAL A 44 8.17 -4.62 22.47
CA VAL A 44 6.73 -4.85 22.41
C VAL A 44 6.33 -6.21 22.96
N PHE A 45 7.14 -7.26 22.71
CA PHE A 45 6.91 -8.61 23.25
C PHE A 45 7.19 -8.74 24.76
N GLN A 46 7.66 -7.67 25.43
CA GLN A 46 7.72 -7.62 26.90
C GLN A 46 6.36 -7.29 27.52
N ASN A 47 5.41 -6.77 26.72
CA ASN A 47 4.04 -6.58 27.17
C ASN A 47 3.36 -7.94 27.36
N ARG A 48 2.84 -8.17 28.57
CA ARG A 48 2.19 -9.45 28.94
C ARG A 48 1.06 -9.83 28.01
N LEU A 49 0.20 -8.86 27.63
CA LEU A 49 -0.94 -9.13 26.74
C LEU A 49 -0.47 -9.56 25.35
N ILE A 50 0.59 -8.95 24.84
CA ILE A 50 1.19 -9.32 23.55
C ILE A 50 1.80 -10.73 23.63
N CYS A 51 2.48 -11.05 24.72
CA CYS A 51 3.02 -12.41 24.94
C CYS A 51 1.91 -13.47 25.00
N GLU A 52 0.82 -13.18 25.72
CA GLU A 52 -0.34 -14.06 25.81
C GLU A 52 -1.00 -14.24 24.44
N MET A 53 -1.20 -13.15 23.67
CA MET A 53 -1.83 -13.18 22.35
C MET A 53 -0.99 -13.90 21.30
N THR A 54 0.35 -13.79 21.39
CA THR A 54 1.28 -14.41 20.42
C THR A 54 1.85 -15.74 20.91
N GLY A 55 1.49 -16.19 22.10
CA GLY A 55 2.01 -17.40 22.74
C GLY A 55 1.34 -18.70 22.26
N SER A 56 0.21 -18.60 21.58
CA SER A 56 -0.52 -19.75 21.03
C SER A 56 -0.79 -19.52 19.52
N ASP A 57 -1.03 -20.62 18.80
CA ASP A 57 -1.35 -20.62 17.38
C ASP A 57 -2.84 -20.97 17.23
N ASP A 58 -3.70 -19.96 17.40
CA ASP A 58 -5.15 -20.12 17.42
C ASP A 58 -5.80 -19.81 16.06
N ILE A 59 -5.05 -19.27 15.11
CA ILE A 59 -5.58 -18.80 13.82
C ILE A 59 -4.95 -19.62 12.68
N ASP A 60 -5.77 -20.43 12.00
CA ASP A 60 -5.32 -21.12 10.80
C ASP A 60 -5.25 -20.15 9.60
N LEU A 61 -4.04 -19.70 9.27
CA LEU A 61 -3.81 -18.77 8.17
C LEU A 61 -3.97 -19.39 6.77
N GLU A 62 -4.13 -20.72 6.65
CA GLU A 62 -4.34 -21.42 5.39
C GLU A 62 -5.83 -21.69 5.13
N LEU A 63 -6.65 -21.69 6.19
CA LEU A 63 -8.08 -21.97 6.13
C LEU A 63 -8.85 -21.17 5.06
N PRO A 64 -8.63 -19.84 4.91
CA PRO A 64 -9.40 -19.07 3.92
C PRO A 64 -9.17 -19.53 2.47
N GLY A 65 -8.06 -20.20 2.19
CA GLY A 65 -7.71 -20.70 0.86
C GLY A 65 -8.48 -21.96 0.41
N HIS A 66 -9.11 -22.68 1.34
CA HIS A 66 -9.81 -23.93 1.05
C HIS A 66 -11.23 -24.02 1.66
N GLN A 67 -11.57 -23.16 2.63
CA GLN A 67 -12.88 -23.09 3.24
C GLN A 67 -13.42 -21.66 3.24
N LYS A 68 -14.71 -21.49 3.00
CA LYS A 68 -15.37 -20.18 3.10
C LYS A 68 -15.40 -19.73 4.54
N CYS A 69 -14.70 -18.66 4.85
CA CYS A 69 -14.64 -18.02 6.16
C CYS A 69 -14.41 -16.51 6.01
N ALA A 70 -14.54 -15.78 7.11
CA ALA A 70 -14.21 -14.36 7.16
C ALA A 70 -13.38 -14.09 8.42
N TYR A 71 -12.23 -13.41 8.23
CA TYR A 71 -11.38 -12.93 9.32
C TYR A 71 -11.55 -11.42 9.47
N PHE A 72 -11.85 -10.98 10.67
CA PHE A 72 -11.98 -9.57 11.01
C PHE A 72 -10.77 -9.18 11.85
N CYS A 73 -9.87 -8.40 11.27
CA CYS A 73 -8.70 -7.86 11.96
C CYS A 73 -9.03 -6.43 12.39
N ILE A 74 -9.25 -6.23 13.67
CA ILE A 74 -9.55 -4.91 14.25
C ILE A 74 -8.25 -4.32 14.76
N THR A 75 -7.88 -3.16 14.23
CA THR A 75 -6.67 -2.41 14.58
C THR A 75 -7.05 -1.07 15.20
N SER A 76 -6.17 -0.51 16.05
CA SER A 76 -6.37 0.85 16.56
C SER A 76 -6.09 1.86 15.45
N ASP A 77 -6.92 2.88 15.35
CA ASP A 77 -6.72 4.04 14.47
C ASP A 77 -5.96 5.19 15.14
N GLN A 78 -5.82 5.14 16.48
CA GLN A 78 -5.21 6.21 17.30
C GLN A 78 -3.82 5.85 17.83
N ASP A 79 -3.49 4.56 17.95
CA ASP A 79 -2.25 4.09 18.55
C ASP A 79 -1.48 3.19 17.58
N SER A 80 -0.39 3.72 17.04
CA SER A 80 0.50 3.02 16.11
C SER A 80 1.46 2.04 16.79
N THR A 81 1.46 1.93 18.12
CA THR A 81 2.37 1.05 18.87
C THR A 81 2.28 -0.40 18.40
N PHE A 82 1.10 -0.83 17.98
CA PHE A 82 0.81 -2.19 17.57
C PHE A 82 0.64 -2.40 16.06
N ASP A 83 0.87 -1.37 15.24
CA ASP A 83 0.82 -1.46 13.77
C ASP A 83 1.66 -2.63 13.23
N PHE A 84 2.80 -2.90 13.88
CA PHE A 84 3.69 -3.99 13.46
C PHE A 84 3.02 -5.37 13.59
N LEU A 85 2.12 -5.60 14.56
CA LEU A 85 1.40 -6.86 14.70
C LEU A 85 0.43 -7.07 13.54
N SER A 86 -0.30 -6.03 13.17
CA SER A 86 -1.20 -6.05 12.02
C SER A 86 -0.43 -6.30 10.73
N SER A 87 0.66 -5.58 10.54
CA SER A 87 1.58 -5.74 9.41
C SER A 87 2.15 -7.16 9.34
N LEU A 88 2.55 -7.73 10.49
CA LEU A 88 3.06 -9.08 10.61
C LEU A 88 1.98 -10.12 10.26
N PHE A 89 0.77 -9.97 10.81
CA PHE A 89 -0.37 -10.84 10.54
C PHE A 89 -0.67 -10.89 9.03
N PHE A 90 -0.85 -9.73 8.39
CA PHE A 90 -1.10 -9.68 6.95
C PHE A 90 0.06 -10.25 6.14
N SER A 91 1.31 -9.98 6.56
CA SER A 91 2.48 -10.54 5.88
C SER A 91 2.51 -12.06 5.92
N PHE A 92 2.24 -12.67 7.08
CA PHE A 92 2.16 -14.13 7.22
C PHE A 92 0.97 -14.72 6.49
N LEU A 93 -0.18 -14.05 6.51
CA LEU A 93 -1.37 -14.50 5.79
C LEU A 93 -1.09 -14.59 4.27
N PHE A 94 -0.47 -13.57 3.67
CA PHE A 94 -0.03 -13.62 2.28
C PHE A 94 0.95 -14.77 2.02
N ILE A 95 1.97 -14.93 2.87
CA ILE A 95 2.99 -15.98 2.70
C ILE A 95 2.35 -17.37 2.80
N LYS A 96 1.49 -17.58 3.77
CA LYS A 96 0.83 -18.88 4.00
C LYS A 96 -0.11 -19.24 2.88
N LEU A 97 -0.99 -18.33 2.46
CA LEU A 97 -1.93 -18.55 1.36
C LEU A 97 -1.22 -18.81 0.02
N VAL A 98 -0.19 -18.04 -0.30
CA VAL A 98 0.61 -18.28 -1.52
C VAL A 98 1.29 -19.64 -1.47
N ARG A 99 1.91 -20.00 -0.35
CA ARG A 99 2.55 -21.32 -0.18
C ARG A 99 1.55 -22.46 -0.26
N TYR A 100 0.36 -22.28 0.32
CA TYR A 100 -0.71 -23.26 0.25
C TYR A 100 -1.17 -23.45 -1.21
N ALA A 101 -1.40 -22.36 -1.94
CA ALA A 101 -1.74 -22.41 -3.36
C ALA A 101 -0.68 -23.17 -4.17
N ASP A 102 0.59 -22.81 -4.01
CA ASP A 102 1.69 -23.37 -4.77
C ASP A 102 1.94 -24.87 -4.47
N LYS A 103 1.66 -25.34 -3.23
CA LYS A 103 1.95 -26.71 -2.78
C LYS A 103 0.77 -27.66 -2.85
N HIS A 104 -0.46 -27.16 -2.62
CA HIS A 104 -1.62 -28.01 -2.35
C HIS A 104 -2.74 -27.84 -3.38
N CYS A 105 -2.69 -26.80 -4.23
CA CYS A 105 -3.75 -26.53 -5.19
C CYS A 105 -3.33 -26.80 -6.62
N ALA A 106 -4.24 -27.41 -7.39
CA ALA A 106 -4.02 -27.64 -8.81
C ALA A 106 -3.84 -26.31 -9.57
N GLY A 107 -2.77 -26.23 -10.36
CA GLY A 107 -2.44 -25.01 -11.11
C GLY A 107 -1.96 -23.83 -10.23
N GLY A 108 -1.61 -24.06 -8.95
CA GLY A 108 -1.09 -23.03 -8.05
C GLY A 108 -2.12 -21.98 -7.66
N LYS A 109 -3.43 -22.26 -7.80
CA LYS A 109 -4.51 -21.32 -7.49
C LYS A 109 -5.38 -21.86 -6.37
N LEU A 110 -5.70 -21.03 -5.39
CA LEU A 110 -6.56 -21.39 -4.26
C LEU A 110 -7.92 -21.91 -4.71
N THR A 111 -8.41 -22.94 -4.02
CA THR A 111 -9.74 -23.52 -4.26
C THR A 111 -10.84 -22.53 -3.95
N VAL A 112 -10.69 -21.76 -2.88
CA VAL A 112 -11.57 -20.65 -2.51
C VAL A 112 -10.81 -19.36 -2.72
N PRO A 113 -11.27 -18.46 -3.62
CA PRO A 113 -10.63 -17.15 -3.79
C PRO A 113 -10.71 -16.34 -2.49
N VAL A 114 -9.61 -15.71 -2.11
CA VAL A 114 -9.53 -14.88 -0.91
C VAL A 114 -9.48 -13.41 -1.31
N THR A 115 -10.33 -12.60 -0.71
CA THR A 115 -10.32 -11.14 -0.89
C THR A 115 -9.92 -10.46 0.40
N PHE A 116 -8.86 -9.67 0.32
CA PHE A 116 -8.43 -8.76 1.37
C PHE A 116 -9.15 -7.43 1.18
N VAL A 117 -9.89 -6.99 2.18
CA VAL A 117 -10.48 -5.66 2.24
C VAL A 117 -9.73 -4.88 3.32
N CYS A 118 -8.84 -4.01 2.88
CA CYS A 118 -7.97 -3.23 3.76
C CYS A 118 -8.54 -1.81 3.87
N ASP A 119 -9.46 -1.64 4.81
CA ASP A 119 -9.99 -0.34 5.16
C ASP A 119 -8.93 0.47 5.92
N GLU A 120 -8.83 1.76 5.63
CA GLU A 120 -7.74 2.61 6.15
C GLU A 120 -6.35 1.97 5.99
N PHE A 121 -6.05 1.49 4.78
CA PHE A 121 -4.85 0.72 4.46
C PHE A 121 -3.54 1.32 5.02
N PRO A 122 -3.32 2.66 5.02
CA PRO A 122 -2.13 3.25 5.64
C PRO A 122 -2.02 2.99 7.15
N ASN A 123 -3.12 2.73 7.86
CA ASN A 123 -3.14 2.49 9.30
C ASN A 123 -2.80 1.04 9.69
N ILE A 124 -2.81 0.12 8.74
CA ILE A 124 -2.41 -1.29 9.00
C ILE A 124 -0.92 -1.41 9.35
N GLY A 125 -0.13 -0.37 9.10
CA GLY A 125 1.32 -0.43 9.16
C GLY A 125 1.93 -0.76 7.80
N THR A 126 3.25 -0.77 7.72
CA THR A 126 3.96 -1.12 6.48
C THR A 126 4.07 -2.63 6.35
N ILE A 127 3.33 -3.23 5.43
CA ILE A 127 3.45 -4.66 5.14
C ILE A 127 4.76 -4.88 4.36
N PRO A 128 5.71 -5.70 4.87
CA PRO A 128 6.98 -5.95 4.20
C PRO A 128 6.78 -6.51 2.78
N ASP A 129 7.54 -5.99 1.81
CA ASP A 129 7.51 -6.41 0.40
C ASP A 129 6.11 -6.35 -0.25
N PHE A 130 5.25 -5.41 0.19
CA PHE A 130 3.86 -5.35 -0.29
C PHE A 130 3.76 -5.16 -1.79
N CYS A 131 4.63 -4.35 -2.40
CA CYS A 131 4.68 -4.16 -3.86
C CYS A 131 4.87 -5.49 -4.61
N LYS A 132 5.77 -6.35 -4.13
CA LYS A 132 5.97 -7.69 -4.70
C LYS A 132 4.76 -8.61 -4.45
N LYS A 133 4.15 -8.50 -3.28
CA LYS A 133 2.96 -9.29 -2.95
C LYS A 133 1.81 -8.92 -3.89
N ILE A 134 1.45 -7.65 -3.99
CA ILE A 134 0.31 -7.21 -4.81
C ILE A 134 0.48 -7.56 -6.29
N SER A 135 1.69 -7.52 -6.82
CA SER A 135 1.96 -7.85 -8.24
C SER A 135 1.83 -9.34 -8.57
N THR A 136 1.95 -10.23 -7.59
CA THR A 136 2.05 -11.69 -7.81
C THR A 136 0.85 -12.50 -7.35
N VAL A 137 0.07 -11.99 -6.40
CA VAL A 137 -0.97 -12.79 -5.71
C VAL A 137 -2.22 -13.07 -6.56
N ARG A 138 -2.48 -12.28 -7.59
CA ARG A 138 -3.65 -12.46 -8.48
C ARG A 138 -3.71 -13.86 -9.11
N SER A 139 -2.57 -14.37 -9.58
CA SER A 139 -2.50 -15.71 -10.19
C SER A 139 -2.86 -16.83 -9.21
N ARG A 140 -2.70 -16.61 -7.90
CA ARG A 140 -3.03 -17.55 -6.81
C ARG A 140 -4.48 -17.45 -6.35
N GLY A 141 -5.28 -16.55 -6.94
CA GLY A 141 -6.69 -16.35 -6.54
C GLY A 141 -6.85 -15.45 -5.34
N LEU A 142 -5.87 -14.59 -5.07
CA LEU A 142 -5.94 -13.57 -4.03
C LEU A 142 -6.29 -12.22 -4.66
N ASN A 143 -7.29 -11.56 -4.14
CA ASN A 143 -7.72 -10.22 -4.53
C ASN A 143 -7.46 -9.25 -3.38
N ILE A 144 -7.11 -8.00 -3.69
CA ILE A 144 -6.82 -6.99 -2.70
C ILE A 144 -7.59 -5.73 -3.05
N SER A 145 -8.37 -5.23 -2.09
CA SER A 145 -8.99 -3.91 -2.12
C SER A 145 -8.34 -3.06 -1.05
N ILE A 146 -7.71 -1.97 -1.44
CA ILE A 146 -7.12 -1.00 -0.52
C ILE A 146 -7.97 0.28 -0.52
N ILE A 147 -8.30 0.78 0.66
CA ILE A 147 -9.07 1.99 0.84
C ILE A 147 -8.21 2.96 1.66
N PHE A 148 -8.20 4.21 1.26
CA PHE A 148 -7.45 5.27 1.96
C PHE A 148 -8.08 6.64 1.64
N GLN A 149 -7.88 7.60 2.52
CA GLN A 149 -8.52 8.92 2.43
C GLN A 149 -7.83 9.85 1.43
N ASN A 150 -6.50 9.83 1.40
CA ASN A 150 -5.71 10.67 0.50
C ASN A 150 -4.37 10.04 0.13
N LEU A 151 -3.78 10.52 -0.96
CA LEU A 151 -2.51 10.02 -1.46
C LEU A 151 -1.32 10.32 -0.54
N ALA A 152 -1.38 11.40 0.24
CA ALA A 152 -0.30 11.76 1.15
C ALA A 152 -0.11 10.70 2.24
N GLN A 153 -1.20 10.14 2.77
CA GLN A 153 -1.13 9.03 3.74
C GLN A 153 -0.45 7.80 3.12
N LEU A 154 -0.84 7.43 1.89
CA LEU A 154 -0.24 6.30 1.21
C LEU A 154 1.25 6.55 0.90
N GLN A 155 1.60 7.76 0.44
CA GLN A 155 2.97 8.16 0.16
C GLN A 155 3.86 8.16 1.41
N ASN A 156 3.34 8.60 2.55
CA ASN A 156 4.07 8.58 3.82
C ASN A 156 4.34 7.15 4.30
N ARG A 157 3.38 6.24 4.12
CA ARG A 157 3.52 4.84 4.56
C ARG A 157 4.38 4.01 3.62
N TYR A 158 4.29 4.26 2.30
CA TYR A 158 5.05 3.59 1.25
C TYR A 158 5.87 4.64 0.46
N PRO A 159 6.99 5.12 1.02
CA PRO A 159 7.79 6.20 0.45
C PRO A 159 8.50 5.82 -0.85
N GLN A 160 9.19 6.77 -1.41
CA GLN A 160 9.89 6.66 -2.69
C GLN A 160 8.92 6.30 -3.80
N ASN A 161 8.95 5.52 -4.67
CA ASN A 161 7.96 5.23 -5.71
C ASN A 161 7.03 4.04 -5.38
N GLN A 162 7.12 3.48 -4.16
CA GLN A 162 6.34 2.30 -3.76
C GLN A 162 4.82 2.55 -3.84
N TRP A 163 4.35 3.71 -3.41
CA TRP A 163 2.93 4.07 -3.51
C TRP A 163 2.42 4.09 -4.95
N GLN A 164 3.26 4.54 -5.91
CA GLN A 164 2.91 4.54 -7.32
C GLN A 164 2.87 3.12 -7.89
N GLU A 165 3.79 2.26 -7.46
CA GLU A 165 3.81 0.85 -7.83
C GLU A 165 2.56 0.12 -7.30
N ILE A 166 2.14 0.40 -6.07
CA ILE A 166 0.90 -0.14 -5.50
C ILE A 166 -0.29 0.28 -6.35
N LEU A 167 -0.45 1.58 -6.64
CA LEU A 167 -1.54 2.07 -7.47
C LEU A 167 -1.49 1.55 -8.91
N GLY A 168 -0.28 1.35 -9.45
CA GLY A 168 -0.09 0.78 -10.78
C GLY A 168 -0.53 -0.68 -10.89
N ASN A 169 -0.51 -1.43 -9.78
CA ASN A 169 -1.00 -2.80 -9.70
C ASN A 169 -2.51 -2.91 -9.44
N CYS A 170 -3.21 -1.79 -9.20
CA CYS A 170 -4.66 -1.77 -9.04
C CYS A 170 -5.34 -1.58 -10.40
N ASP A 171 -5.99 -2.63 -10.92
CA ASP A 171 -6.70 -2.60 -12.20
C ASP A 171 -7.88 -1.62 -12.17
N THR A 172 -8.56 -1.53 -11.03
CA THR A 172 -9.71 -0.64 -10.82
C THR A 172 -9.37 0.38 -9.74
N GLN A 173 -9.63 1.65 -10.02
CA GLN A 173 -9.45 2.74 -9.06
C GLN A 173 -10.77 3.51 -8.99
N LEU A 174 -11.39 3.50 -7.81
CA LEU A 174 -12.62 4.23 -7.53
C LEU A 174 -12.25 5.51 -6.77
N PHE A 175 -12.64 6.64 -7.32
CA PHE A 175 -12.49 7.95 -6.68
C PHE A 175 -13.84 8.44 -6.19
N LEU A 176 -13.94 8.79 -4.92
CA LEU A 176 -15.17 9.23 -4.26
C LEU A 176 -15.13 10.69 -3.81
N GLY A 177 -14.06 11.42 -4.15
CA GLY A 177 -13.80 12.78 -3.76
C GLY A 177 -12.49 12.92 -2.97
N CYS A 178 -11.99 14.14 -2.85
CA CYS A 178 -10.84 14.50 -2.04
C CYS A 178 -10.91 15.95 -1.58
N THR A 179 -10.14 16.28 -0.55
CA THR A 179 -10.01 17.64 -0.03
C THR A 179 -8.60 18.20 -0.16
N ASP A 180 -7.65 17.37 -0.64
CA ASP A 180 -6.24 17.71 -0.76
C ASP A 180 -5.80 17.89 -2.22
N GLU A 181 -4.92 18.85 -2.45
CA GLU A 181 -4.42 19.22 -3.77
C GLU A 181 -3.60 18.11 -4.44
N LEU A 182 -2.85 17.32 -3.66
CA LEU A 182 -2.03 16.22 -4.18
C LEU A 182 -2.90 15.18 -4.88
N THR A 183 -3.96 14.73 -4.21
CA THR A 183 -4.92 13.76 -4.77
C THR A 183 -5.66 14.36 -5.94
N ALA A 184 -6.13 15.61 -5.84
CA ALA A 184 -6.82 16.28 -6.94
C ALA A 184 -5.95 16.42 -8.19
N THR A 185 -4.70 16.81 -8.03
CA THR A 185 -3.73 16.89 -9.13
C THR A 185 -3.44 15.52 -9.76
N PHE A 186 -3.30 14.49 -8.93
CA PHE A 186 -3.09 13.11 -9.41
C PHE A 186 -4.27 12.64 -10.27
N ILE A 187 -5.50 12.80 -9.81
CA ILE A 187 -6.72 12.42 -10.54
C ILE A 187 -6.85 13.23 -11.83
N SER A 188 -6.64 14.55 -11.77
CA SER A 188 -6.65 15.44 -12.94
C SER A 188 -5.66 14.98 -14.02
N ASN A 189 -4.45 14.56 -13.63
CA ASN A 189 -3.45 14.06 -14.57
C ASN A 189 -3.85 12.72 -15.18
N ARG A 190 -4.50 11.84 -14.42
CA ARG A 190 -4.94 10.53 -14.91
C ARG A 190 -6.15 10.57 -15.82
N THR A 191 -7.04 11.57 -15.66
CA THR A 191 -8.17 11.77 -16.56
C THR A 191 -7.77 12.28 -17.94
N GLY A 192 -6.54 12.80 -18.05
CA GLY A 192 -5.97 13.21 -19.32
C GLY A 192 -6.42 14.60 -19.79
N ASP A 193 -6.23 14.83 -21.08
CA ASP A 193 -6.48 16.13 -21.68
C ASP A 193 -7.58 16.02 -22.77
N VAL A 194 -8.30 17.10 -22.95
CA VAL A 194 -9.33 17.26 -23.99
C VAL A 194 -8.99 18.44 -24.90
N THR A 195 -9.31 18.30 -26.18
CA THR A 195 -9.19 19.39 -27.14
C THR A 195 -10.44 20.24 -27.09
N ILE A 196 -10.27 21.55 -26.90
CA ILE A 196 -11.36 22.53 -26.87
C ILE A 196 -11.21 23.56 -27.98
N GLY A 197 -12.32 24.01 -28.55
CA GLY A 197 -12.34 25.16 -29.43
C GLY A 197 -12.27 26.44 -28.59
N VAL A 198 -11.30 27.30 -28.91
CA VAL A 198 -11.16 28.61 -28.27
C VAL A 198 -11.49 29.67 -29.30
N SER A 199 -12.50 30.51 -29.00
CA SER A 199 -12.86 31.67 -29.84
C SER A 199 -12.51 32.94 -29.07
N SER A 200 -11.58 33.71 -29.61
CA SER A 200 -11.27 35.03 -29.08
C SER A 200 -11.82 36.13 -30.00
N LYS A 201 -12.46 37.13 -29.40
CA LYS A 201 -12.98 38.32 -30.10
C LYS A 201 -12.15 39.52 -29.66
N ALA A 202 -11.46 40.14 -30.58
CA ALA A 202 -10.73 41.38 -30.36
C ALA A 202 -11.52 42.55 -31.01
N LYS A 203 -11.73 43.59 -30.22
CA LYS A 203 -12.29 44.87 -30.73
C LYS A 203 -11.16 45.88 -30.77
N GLN A 204 -10.93 46.46 -31.94
CA GLN A 204 -9.96 47.55 -32.07
C GLN A 204 -10.64 48.85 -31.61
N LEU A 205 -10.17 49.39 -30.49
CA LEU A 205 -10.57 50.71 -30.00
C LEU A 205 -9.66 51.76 -30.67
N GLY A 206 -10.12 52.32 -31.74
CA GLY A 206 -9.47 53.49 -32.37
C GLY A 206 -9.79 54.77 -31.61
N THR A 207 -8.80 55.41 -30.98
CA THR A 207 -8.97 56.59 -30.13
C THR A 207 -9.19 57.90 -30.92
N TRP A 208 -9.04 57.90 -32.26
CA TRP A 208 -9.00 59.14 -33.05
C TRP A 208 -9.61 59.03 -34.47
N ARG A 209 -10.65 58.21 -34.70
CA ARG A 209 -11.35 58.22 -35.99
C ARG A 209 -12.79 58.59 -35.80
N ILE A 210 -13.14 59.82 -36.22
CA ILE A 210 -14.50 60.39 -36.15
C ILE A 210 -15.43 59.89 -37.29
N SER A 211 -14.93 59.10 -38.24
CA SER A 211 -15.64 58.75 -39.45
C SER A 211 -16.07 57.33 -39.71
N ASP A 212 -15.63 56.31 -38.88
CA ASP A 212 -16.05 54.94 -39.13
C ASP A 212 -16.84 54.36 -37.96
N TYR A 213 -18.15 54.34 -38.14
CA TYR A 213 -19.16 53.86 -37.16
C TYR A 213 -19.27 52.34 -37.08
N THR A 214 -18.42 51.60 -37.79
CA THR A 214 -18.41 50.13 -37.72
C THR A 214 -17.19 49.65 -36.93
N PRO A 215 -17.41 49.15 -35.70
CA PRO A 215 -16.32 48.54 -34.93
C PRO A 215 -15.81 47.31 -35.66
N GLU A 216 -14.53 47.28 -36.04
CA GLU A 216 -13.89 46.09 -36.58
C GLU A 216 -13.72 45.04 -35.48
N TYR A 217 -14.50 43.98 -35.58
CA TYR A 217 -14.37 42.81 -34.74
C TYR A 217 -13.52 41.76 -35.47
N ARG A 218 -12.41 41.42 -34.87
CA ARG A 218 -11.64 40.28 -35.33
C ARG A 218 -11.96 39.09 -34.45
N GLN A 219 -12.54 38.05 -35.05
CA GLN A 219 -12.77 36.77 -34.40
C GLN A 219 -11.68 35.77 -34.86
N THR A 220 -10.94 35.24 -33.91
CA THR A 220 -9.94 34.20 -34.17
C THR A 220 -10.43 32.90 -33.50
N ASN A 221 -10.62 31.87 -34.29
CA ASN A 221 -10.92 30.53 -33.79
C ASN A 221 -9.63 29.72 -33.79
N SER A 222 -9.32 29.15 -32.64
CA SER A 222 -8.14 28.29 -32.44
C SER A 222 -8.57 27.03 -31.69
N ILE A 223 -7.71 26.03 -31.73
CA ILE A 223 -7.86 24.78 -30.96
C ILE A 223 -6.90 24.86 -29.80
N GLY A 224 -7.38 24.63 -28.59
CA GLY A 224 -6.59 24.61 -27.36
C GLY A 224 -6.65 23.23 -26.69
N LYS A 225 -5.64 22.96 -25.88
CA LYS A 225 -5.58 21.80 -25.03
C LYS A 225 -5.98 22.20 -23.60
N ARG A 226 -6.84 21.43 -22.96
CA ARG A 226 -7.26 21.61 -21.57
C ARG A 226 -7.28 20.27 -20.87
N LYS A 227 -7.01 20.23 -19.56
CA LYS A 227 -7.31 19.05 -18.72
C LYS A 227 -8.77 18.69 -18.83
N LEU A 228 -9.11 17.40 -18.92
CA LEU A 228 -10.51 16.96 -18.91
C LEU A 228 -11.19 17.40 -17.62
N LEU A 229 -10.53 17.17 -16.48
CA LEU A 229 -10.88 17.72 -15.18
C LEU A 229 -9.66 18.47 -14.62
N THR A 230 -9.82 19.73 -14.31
CA THR A 230 -8.78 20.51 -13.60
C THR A 230 -8.76 20.13 -12.12
N PRO A 231 -7.65 20.33 -11.38
CA PRO A 231 -7.58 20.01 -9.96
C PRO A 231 -8.68 20.65 -9.12
N ASP A 232 -9.04 21.91 -9.43
CA ASP A 232 -10.12 22.63 -8.75
C ASP A 232 -11.52 22.06 -9.06
N GLU A 233 -11.72 21.50 -10.24
CA GLU A 233 -12.94 20.78 -10.58
C GLU A 233 -13.01 19.44 -9.84
N VAL A 234 -11.89 18.72 -9.70
CA VAL A 234 -11.81 17.48 -8.93
C VAL A 234 -12.11 17.69 -7.45
N LEU A 235 -11.63 18.81 -6.86
CA LEU A 235 -11.90 19.16 -5.46
C LEU A 235 -13.39 19.47 -5.17
N ARG A 236 -14.19 19.68 -6.21
CA ARG A 236 -15.63 20.01 -6.08
C ARG A 236 -16.55 18.83 -6.39
N LEU A 237 -15.97 17.69 -6.78
CA LEU A 237 -16.72 16.46 -6.96
C LEU A 237 -17.14 15.89 -5.61
#